data_30ca147cf7a4575e71875d1be0d9198d
#
_entry.id   30ca147cf7a4575e71875d1be0d9198d
#
_cell.length_a   1.000
_cell.length_b   1.000
_cell.length_c   1.000
_cell.angle_alpha   90.00
_cell.angle_beta   90.00
_cell.angle_gamma   90.00
#
_symmetry.space_group_name_H-M   'P 1'
#
loop_
_entity.id
_entity.type
_entity.pdbx_description
1 polymer ?
#
loop_
_entity_poly.entity_id
_entity_poly.type
_entity_poly.pdbx_seq_one_letter_code
_entity_poly.pdbx_strand_id
1 'polypeptide(L)'
;MTDSRAARPAAPAQASVPAEVSALETSLAAVELAIATLGQALATSDIVAVETASTALHDAMRAAMSQFAQVARGGRMPVELRTRFALASARITAQREALIRASALVEQNLEILLPKPMAQTSVYSANGASQRGPGRMLAAS
;
A
#
# COMPACT_ATOMS: atom_id res chain seq x y z
N MET A 1 22.84 49.12 -5.88
CA MET A 1 22.56 48.46 -4.92
C MET A 1 21.25 47.97 -4.83
N THR A 2 20.42 48.32 -5.45
CA THR A 2 19.12 47.88 -5.33
C THR A 2 18.84 46.64 -6.07
N ASP A 3 19.75 46.21 -6.87
CA ASP A 3 19.45 45.07 -7.59
C ASP A 3 19.28 43.88 -6.80
N SER A 4 19.90 43.73 -5.72
CA SER A 4 19.74 42.54 -4.98
C SER A 4 18.34 42.34 -4.54
N ARG A 5 17.60 43.44 -4.42
CA ARG A 5 16.33 43.30 -4.04
C ARG A 5 15.50 42.82 -5.11
N ALA A 6 15.79 43.09 -6.31
CA ALA A 6 15.00 42.68 -7.42
C ALA A 6 14.97 41.15 -7.54
N ALA A 7 16.02 40.51 -7.17
CA ALA A 7 16.04 39.08 -7.28
C ALA A 7 15.22 38.40 -6.23
N ARG A 8 14.93 39.13 -5.16
CA ARG A 8 14.28 38.52 -4.10
C ARG A 8 12.90 38.03 -4.37
N PRO A 9 12.08 38.70 -5.08
CA PRO A 9 10.73 38.24 -5.30
C PRO A 9 10.65 36.92 -6.04
N ALA A 10 11.63 36.60 -6.83
CA ALA A 10 11.58 35.37 -7.56
C ALA A 10 11.94 34.18 -6.69
N ALA A 11 12.68 34.42 -5.64
CA ALA A 11 13.13 33.35 -4.80
C ALA A 11 12.02 32.52 -4.17
N PRO A 12 10.98 33.08 -3.64
CA PRO A 12 9.93 32.29 -3.04
C PRO A 12 9.26 31.34 -4.02
N ALA A 13 9.01 31.81 -5.23
CA ALA A 13 8.38 30.96 -6.22
C ALA A 13 9.27 29.81 -6.60
N GLN A 14 10.53 30.05 -6.74
CA GLN A 14 11.45 29.01 -7.09
C GLN A 14 11.62 28.04 -5.94
N ALA A 15 11.56 28.52 -4.72
CA ALA A 15 11.72 27.67 -3.58
C ALA A 15 10.53 26.75 -3.39
N SER A 16 9.33 27.18 -3.76
CA SER A 16 8.17 26.36 -3.50
C SER A 16 8.16 25.08 -4.34
N VAL A 17 8.63 25.13 -5.57
CA VAL A 17 8.70 23.94 -6.38
C VAL A 17 9.70 22.93 -5.82
N PRO A 18 10.93 23.32 -5.51
CA PRO A 18 11.84 22.37 -4.87
C PRO A 18 11.32 21.87 -3.53
N ALA A 19 10.59 22.70 -2.79
CA ALA A 19 10.06 22.26 -1.52
C ALA A 19 9.01 21.18 -1.71
N GLU A 20 8.17 21.31 -2.72
CA GLU A 20 7.17 20.29 -3.00
C GLU A 20 7.81 18.99 -3.45
N VAL A 21 8.83 19.10 -4.29
CA VAL A 21 9.54 17.92 -4.74
C VAL A 21 10.26 17.28 -3.55
N SER A 22 10.84 18.07 -2.68
CA SER A 22 11.51 17.56 -1.50
C SER A 22 10.54 16.85 -0.57
N ALA A 23 9.33 17.40 -0.42
CA ALA A 23 8.30 16.77 0.39
C ALA A 23 7.90 15.43 -0.20
N LEU A 24 7.81 15.36 -1.52
CA LEU A 24 7.48 14.11 -2.18
C LEU A 24 8.61 13.10 -2.00
N GLU A 25 9.85 13.55 -2.08
CA GLU A 25 10.98 12.65 -1.85
C GLU A 25 10.94 12.07 -0.44
N THR A 26 10.63 12.89 0.52
CA THR A 26 10.52 12.45 1.91
C THR A 26 9.39 11.44 2.06
N SER A 27 8.24 11.73 1.47
CA SER A 27 7.10 10.82 1.54
C SER A 27 7.42 9.49 0.87
N LEU A 28 8.10 9.54 -0.26
CA LEU A 28 8.45 8.34 -0.99
C LEU A 28 9.47 7.52 -0.21
N ALA A 29 10.42 8.17 0.43
CA ALA A 29 11.38 7.45 1.28
C ALA A 29 10.66 6.75 2.43
N ALA A 30 9.63 7.39 2.97
CA ALA A 30 8.85 6.76 4.03
C ALA A 30 8.12 5.52 3.51
N VAL A 31 7.60 5.58 2.29
CA VAL A 31 6.97 4.41 1.68
C VAL A 31 7.98 3.30 1.50
N GLU A 32 9.16 3.64 0.99
CA GLU A 32 10.20 2.64 0.75
C GLU A 32 10.63 1.98 2.05
N LEU A 33 10.76 2.76 3.10
CA LEU A 33 11.11 2.22 4.39
C LEU A 33 10.00 1.32 4.93
N ALA A 34 8.75 1.74 4.77
CA ALA A 34 7.63 0.94 5.24
C ALA A 34 7.53 -0.38 4.48
N ILE A 35 7.84 -0.38 3.19
CA ILE A 35 7.87 -1.60 2.40
C ILE A 35 8.93 -2.55 2.95
N ALA A 36 10.10 -2.02 3.24
CA ALA A 36 11.18 -2.86 3.78
C ALA A 36 10.82 -3.41 5.16
N THR A 37 10.20 -2.59 5.99
CA THR A 37 9.81 -3.01 7.32
C THR A 37 8.75 -4.10 7.25
N LEU A 38 7.79 -3.95 6.36
CA LEU A 38 6.78 -4.97 6.18
C LEU A 38 7.40 -6.27 5.68
N GLY A 39 8.34 -6.17 4.75
CA GLY A 39 9.02 -7.35 4.26
C GLY A 39 9.74 -8.09 5.37
N GLN A 40 10.35 -7.36 6.27
CA GLN A 40 11.06 -7.94 7.39
C GLN A 40 10.07 -8.62 8.33
N ALA A 41 8.96 -7.96 8.63
CA ALA A 41 7.95 -8.53 9.51
C ALA A 41 7.36 -9.81 8.92
N LEU A 42 7.15 -9.82 7.61
CA LEU A 42 6.66 -11.01 6.94
C LEU A 42 7.67 -12.14 7.01
N ALA A 43 8.95 -11.81 6.85
CA ALA A 43 9.99 -12.82 6.88
C ALA A 43 10.11 -13.48 8.26
N THR A 44 9.82 -12.72 9.31
CA THR A 44 9.89 -13.25 10.66
C THR A 44 8.56 -13.80 11.15
N SER A 45 7.52 -13.68 10.35
CA SER A 45 6.19 -14.19 10.70
C SER A 45 5.67 -13.60 12.01
N ASP A 46 5.99 -12.35 12.25
CA ASP A 46 5.56 -11.68 13.45
C ASP A 46 4.27 -10.94 13.14
N ILE A 47 3.15 -11.46 13.60
CA ILE A 47 1.84 -10.95 13.24
C ILE A 47 1.64 -9.50 13.70
N VAL A 48 2.08 -9.19 14.92
CA VAL A 48 1.92 -7.84 15.42
C VAL A 48 2.77 -6.88 14.60
N ALA A 49 3.98 -7.29 14.27
CA ALA A 49 4.85 -6.46 13.45
C ALA A 49 4.27 -6.26 12.06
N VAL A 50 3.64 -7.30 11.49
CA VAL A 50 3.01 -7.19 10.19
C VAL A 50 1.85 -6.18 10.23
N GLU A 51 1.04 -6.24 11.26
CA GLU A 51 -0.07 -5.30 11.38
C GLU A 51 0.42 -3.88 11.52
N THR A 52 1.41 -3.67 12.37
CA THR A 52 1.95 -2.34 12.58
C THR A 52 2.59 -1.81 11.31
N ALA A 53 3.37 -2.66 10.63
CA ALA A 53 4.04 -2.24 9.41
C ALA A 53 3.04 -1.98 8.29
N SER A 54 1.97 -2.76 8.23
CA SER A 54 0.94 -2.55 7.21
C SER A 54 0.24 -1.22 7.39
N THR A 55 -0.07 -0.87 8.62
CA THR A 55 -0.69 0.41 8.91
C THR A 55 0.25 1.55 8.54
N ALA A 56 1.52 1.42 8.90
CA ALA A 56 2.50 2.44 8.58
C ALA A 56 2.65 2.60 7.06
N LEU A 57 2.64 1.48 6.33
CA LEU A 57 2.73 1.55 4.89
C LEU A 57 1.51 2.24 4.30
N HIS A 58 0.34 1.94 4.81
CA HIS A 58 -0.89 2.54 4.34
C HIS A 58 -0.86 4.06 4.52
N ASP A 59 -0.42 4.50 5.69
CA ASP A 59 -0.34 5.92 5.97
C ASP A 59 0.71 6.60 5.10
N ALA A 60 1.85 5.95 4.92
CA ALA A 60 2.91 6.50 4.09
C ALA A 60 2.46 6.61 2.64
N MET A 61 1.73 5.61 2.15
CA MET A 61 1.22 5.64 0.80
C MET A 61 0.24 6.78 0.59
N ARG A 62 -0.63 6.99 1.54
CA ARG A 62 -1.61 8.06 1.43
C ARG A 62 -0.91 9.41 1.35
N ALA A 63 0.09 9.62 2.19
CA ALA A 63 0.84 10.86 2.18
C ALA A 63 1.58 11.03 0.86
N ALA A 64 2.20 9.96 0.37
CA ALA A 64 2.96 10.03 -0.86
C ALA A 64 2.08 10.31 -2.06
N MET A 65 0.89 9.72 -2.09
CA MET A 65 -0.02 9.96 -3.19
C MET A 65 -0.52 11.39 -3.21
N SER A 66 -0.76 11.94 -2.04
CA SER A 66 -1.17 13.33 -1.94
C SER A 66 -0.07 14.27 -2.46
N GLN A 67 1.17 14.00 -2.05
CA GLN A 67 2.29 14.82 -2.50
C GLN A 67 2.53 14.63 -4.00
N PHE A 68 2.40 13.40 -4.48
CA PHE A 68 2.58 13.13 -5.90
C PHE A 68 1.57 13.93 -6.72
N ALA A 69 0.32 13.94 -6.28
CA ALA A 69 -0.71 14.66 -6.99
C ALA A 69 -0.42 16.15 -7.04
N GLN A 70 0.12 16.68 -5.96
CA GLN A 70 0.45 18.10 -5.94
C GLN A 70 1.57 18.44 -6.90
N VAL A 71 2.62 17.64 -6.91
CA VAL A 71 3.75 17.87 -7.81
C VAL A 71 3.32 17.68 -9.25
N ALA A 72 2.50 16.65 -9.50
CA ALA A 72 2.04 16.38 -10.85
C ALA A 72 1.19 17.52 -11.40
N ARG A 73 0.39 18.14 -10.54
CA ARG A 73 -0.42 19.27 -10.98
C ARG A 73 0.44 20.43 -11.39
N GLY A 74 1.61 20.57 -10.79
CA GLY A 74 2.53 21.61 -11.16
C GLY A 74 3.26 21.33 -12.45
N GLY A 75 3.11 20.13 -12.98
CA GLY A 75 3.74 19.78 -14.25
C GLY A 75 5.23 19.63 -14.19
N ARG A 76 5.78 19.46 -13.00
CA ARG A 76 7.21 19.35 -12.85
C ARG A 76 7.65 18.11 -12.13
N MET A 77 7.13 16.99 -12.50
CA MET A 77 7.48 15.73 -11.87
C MET A 77 8.83 15.26 -12.40
N PRO A 78 9.86 15.19 -11.56
CA PRO A 78 11.14 14.67 -12.00
C PRO A 78 11.03 13.21 -12.39
N VAL A 79 11.81 12.84 -13.37
CA VAL A 79 11.75 11.47 -13.88
C VAL A 79 12.19 10.47 -12.82
N GLU A 80 13.17 10.83 -12.02
CA GLU A 80 13.63 9.95 -10.97
C GLU A 80 12.57 9.63 -9.96
N LEU A 81 11.78 10.63 -9.60
CA LEU A 81 10.71 10.40 -8.64
C LEU A 81 9.61 9.55 -9.23
N ARG A 82 9.33 9.76 -10.49
CA ARG A 82 8.33 8.95 -11.17
C ARG A 82 8.76 7.49 -11.22
N THR A 83 10.02 7.27 -11.51
CA THR A 83 10.55 5.92 -11.56
C THR A 83 10.52 5.27 -10.18
N ARG A 84 10.91 6.01 -9.14
CA ARG A 84 10.89 5.48 -7.78
C ARG A 84 9.47 5.16 -7.36
N PHE A 85 8.52 5.99 -7.73
CA PHE A 85 7.13 5.77 -7.39
C PHE A 85 6.62 4.50 -8.06
N ALA A 86 6.96 4.32 -9.33
CA ALA A 86 6.54 3.13 -10.06
C ALA A 86 7.16 1.88 -9.45
N LEU A 87 8.41 1.97 -9.05
CA LEU A 87 9.08 0.83 -8.43
C LEU A 87 8.48 0.50 -7.08
N ALA A 88 8.17 1.51 -6.28
CA ALA A 88 7.53 1.28 -5.00
C ALA A 88 6.17 0.64 -5.18
N SER A 89 5.41 1.09 -6.16
CA SER A 89 4.12 0.52 -6.47
C SER A 89 4.24 -0.95 -6.83
N ALA A 90 5.23 -1.28 -7.64
CA ALA A 90 5.45 -2.66 -8.04
C ALA A 90 5.80 -3.53 -6.83
N ARG A 91 6.58 -3.00 -5.91
CA ARG A 91 6.94 -3.73 -4.71
C ARG A 91 5.74 -3.97 -3.82
N ILE A 92 4.88 -2.97 -3.69
CA ILE A 92 3.67 -3.11 -2.89
C ILE A 92 2.78 -4.20 -3.49
N THR A 93 2.62 -4.19 -4.80
CA THR A 93 1.83 -5.21 -5.47
C THR A 93 2.41 -6.60 -5.22
N ALA A 94 3.72 -6.72 -5.34
CA ALA A 94 4.37 -8.00 -5.12
C ALA A 94 4.18 -8.48 -3.68
N GLN A 95 4.23 -7.57 -2.72
CA GLN A 95 4.02 -7.94 -1.32
C GLN A 95 2.58 -8.36 -1.08
N ARG A 96 1.64 -7.68 -1.70
CA ARG A 96 0.24 -8.07 -1.57
C ARG A 96 0.01 -9.48 -2.11
N GLU A 97 0.58 -9.75 -3.24
CA GLU A 97 0.44 -11.09 -3.84
C GLU A 97 1.10 -12.14 -2.96
N ALA A 98 2.25 -11.81 -2.38
CA ALA A 98 2.92 -12.75 -1.49
C ALA A 98 2.08 -13.02 -0.25
N LEU A 99 1.43 -11.99 0.27
CA LEU A 99 0.55 -12.15 1.41
C LEU A 99 -0.65 -13.02 1.08
N ILE A 100 -1.23 -12.82 -0.06
CA ILE A 100 -2.37 -13.61 -0.49
C ILE A 100 -1.97 -15.07 -0.62
N ARG A 101 -0.80 -15.32 -1.22
CA ARG A 101 -0.32 -16.68 -1.37
C ARG A 101 -0.03 -17.32 -0.02
N ALA A 102 0.54 -16.56 0.89
CA ALA A 102 0.84 -17.06 2.22
C ALA A 102 -0.42 -17.39 2.99
N SER A 103 -1.43 -16.54 2.86
CA SER A 103 -2.71 -16.79 3.51
C SER A 103 -3.34 -18.06 2.98
N ALA A 104 -3.31 -18.23 1.68
CA ALA A 104 -3.89 -19.42 1.07
C ALA A 104 -3.17 -20.68 1.55
N LEU A 105 -1.87 -20.59 1.71
CA LEU A 105 -1.10 -21.73 2.20
C LEU A 105 -1.45 -22.06 3.63
N VAL A 106 -1.60 -21.04 4.45
CA VAL A 106 -1.96 -21.25 5.85
C VAL A 106 -3.33 -21.90 5.92
N GLU A 107 -4.27 -21.44 5.11
CA GLU A 107 -5.59 -22.02 5.10
C GLU A 107 -5.56 -23.48 4.67
N GLN A 108 -4.79 -23.78 3.65
CA GLN A 108 -4.64 -25.13 3.21
C GLN A 108 -4.07 -26.01 4.32
N ASN A 109 -3.05 -25.53 4.99
CA ASN A 109 -2.44 -26.28 6.06
C ASN A 109 -3.39 -26.51 7.21
N LEU A 110 -4.21 -25.52 7.50
CA LEU A 110 -5.19 -25.67 8.55
C LEU A 110 -6.22 -26.71 8.17
N GLU A 111 -6.62 -26.73 6.92
CA GLU A 111 -7.56 -27.72 6.46
C GLU A 111 -7.01 -29.12 6.63
N ILE A 112 -5.76 -29.30 6.33
CA ILE A 112 -5.14 -30.60 6.48
C ILE A 112 -5.04 -31.00 7.94
N LEU A 113 -4.66 -30.07 8.78
CA LEU A 113 -4.48 -30.37 10.20
C LEU A 113 -5.77 -30.51 10.96
N LEU A 114 -6.77 -29.75 10.61
CA LEU A 114 -8.02 -29.82 11.31
C LEU A 114 -8.92 -30.82 10.64
N PRO A 115 -9.33 -31.82 11.33
CA PRO A 115 -10.16 -32.81 10.73
C PRO A 115 -11.57 -32.44 10.71
N LYS A 116 -11.97 -31.34 10.59
CA LYS A 116 -13.24 -31.09 10.59
C LYS A 116 -13.77 -30.47 9.49
N PRO A 117 -14.11 -31.12 8.55
CA PRO A 117 -14.81 -30.63 7.43
C PRO A 117 -16.01 -29.86 7.83
N MET A 118 -16.62 -30.23 8.93
CA MET A 118 -17.71 -29.54 9.34
C MET A 118 -17.50 -28.15 9.72
N ALA A 119 -16.45 -27.83 10.35
CA ALA A 119 -16.18 -26.47 10.73
C ALA A 119 -15.97 -25.64 9.51
N GLN A 120 -15.30 -26.16 8.50
CA GLN A 120 -15.08 -25.43 7.36
C GLN A 120 -16.31 -25.22 6.58
N THR A 121 -17.14 -26.18 6.48
CA THR A 121 -18.39 -26.07 5.78
C THR A 121 -19.23 -24.98 6.38
N SER A 122 -19.25 -24.89 7.66
CA SER A 122 -20.09 -23.87 8.25
C SER A 122 -19.56 -22.47 7.98
N VAL A 123 -18.27 -22.31 7.98
CA VAL A 123 -17.71 -21.02 7.68
C VAL A 123 -18.00 -20.62 6.26
N TYR A 124 -17.85 -21.52 5.36
CA TYR A 124 -18.10 -21.21 3.99
C TYR A 124 -19.55 -20.97 3.73
N SER A 125 -20.40 -21.69 4.38
CA SER A 125 -21.82 -21.45 4.23
C SER A 125 -22.15 -20.06 4.64
N ALA A 126 -21.59 -19.64 5.72
CA ALA A 126 -21.89 -18.31 6.18
C ALA A 126 -21.46 -17.28 5.21
N ASN A 127 -20.32 -17.53 4.57
CA ASN A 127 -19.87 -16.58 3.64
C ASN A 127 -20.36 -16.72 2.29
N GLY A 128 -20.11 -17.79 1.70
CA GLY A 128 -20.35 -17.92 0.34
C GLY A 128 -21.72 -18.25 0.01
N ALA A 129 -22.23 -19.19 0.67
CA ALA A 129 -23.49 -19.65 0.28
C ALA A 129 -24.52 -18.64 0.42
N SER A 130 -24.32 -17.82 1.33
CA SER A 130 -25.34 -16.86 1.52
C SER A 130 -25.55 -16.14 0.27
N GLN A 131 -24.61 -16.12 -0.53
CA GLN A 131 -24.82 -15.42 -1.61
C GLN A 131 -25.51 -16.15 -2.56
N ARG A 132 -25.40 -17.23 -2.67
CA ARG A 132 -26.06 -17.80 -3.63
C ARG A 132 -26.74 -18.81 -3.27
N GLY A 133 -26.34 -19.18 -2.50
CA GLY A 133 -26.79 -20.25 -2.22
C GLY A 133 -28.08 -20.42 -2.16
N PRO A 134 -28.44 -20.17 -1.68
CA PRO A 134 -29.63 -20.54 -1.46
C PRO A 134 -30.50 -20.19 -2.37
N GLY A 135 -30.33 -19.39 -2.49
CA GLY A 135 -31.18 -19.01 -3.21
C GLY A 135 -31.62 -19.82 -4.15
N ARG A 136 -31.09 -20.19 -4.58
CA ARG A 136 -31.35 -20.78 -5.52
C ARG A 136 -32.21 -21.68 -5.41
N MET A 137 -32.25 -21.87 -4.79
CA MET A 137 -32.85 -22.69 -4.71
C MET A 137 -34.00 -22.67 -4.62
N LEU A 138 -33.98 -22.30 -4.37
CA LEU A 138 -34.85 -22.37 -4.41
C LEU A 138 -35.57 -22.45 -5.01
N ALA A 139 -35.02 -22.19 -5.14
CA ALA A 139 -35.54 -22.01 -5.99
C ALA A 139 -36.32 -22.79 -6.43
N ALA A 140 -35.93 -23.26 -6.34
CA ALA A 140 -36.39 -24.13 -6.79
C ALA A 140 -37.68 -24.20 -6.70
N SER A 141 -37.78 -23.96 -6.36
CA SER A 141 -38.80 -24.14 -6.34
C SER A 141 -39.56 -23.85 -6.80
#